data_e02734c03bb0a62fef04ef4ed26de41e
#
_entry.id   e02734c03bb0a62fef04ef4ed26de41e
#
_cell.length_a   1.000
_cell.length_b   1.000
_cell.length_c   1.000
_cell.angle_alpha   90.00
_cell.angle_beta   90.00
_cell.angle_gamma   90.00
#
_symmetry.space_group_name_H-M   'P 1'
#
loop_
_entity.id
_entity.type
_entity.pdbx_description
1 polymer ?
#
loop_
_entity_poly.entity_id
_entity_poly.type
_entity_poly.pdbx_seq_one_letter_code
_entity_poly.pdbx_strand_id
1 'polypeptide(L)'
;MAQNRRNGDEQEPLLTIGTVAQMLDLHQQTLRKYEEEGLVSPDRTEGGTRMYSRNDVERLRVIVSLTRELGVNLAGVEVIFRMREQLEEMKRMLDLILQQLDPPVREQMLSVLRGTEFGLVPTKRTGTGLVLHSLLRTAMGERKGKKE
;
A
#
# COMPACT_ATOMS: atom_id res chain seq x y z
N MET A 1 -12.52 1.26 -24.25
CA MET A 1 -13.12 -0.05 -24.01
C MET A 1 -12.08 -0.96 -23.37
N ALA A 2 -12.00 -1.05 -22.09
CA ALA A 2 -11.44 -2.19 -21.41
C ALA A 2 -11.83 -2.06 -19.93
N GLN A 3 -12.94 -2.69 -19.61
CA GLN A 3 -13.32 -2.96 -18.22
C GLN A 3 -12.33 -3.99 -17.69
N ASN A 4 -11.27 -3.53 -17.06
CA ASN A 4 -10.44 -4.41 -16.22
C ASN A 4 -11.18 -4.60 -14.89
N ARG A 5 -12.24 -5.40 -14.92
CA ARG A 5 -12.87 -5.91 -13.72
C ARG A 5 -11.87 -6.84 -13.05
N ARG A 6 -11.23 -6.35 -12.00
CA ARG A 6 -10.43 -7.18 -11.10
C ARG A 6 -11.38 -8.17 -10.45
N ASN A 7 -11.29 -9.42 -10.86
CA ASN A 7 -12.00 -10.54 -10.27
C ASN A 7 -11.64 -10.66 -8.79
N GLY A 8 -12.56 -10.35 -7.91
CA GLY A 8 -12.42 -10.51 -6.46
C GLY A 8 -13.15 -9.52 -5.59
N ASP A 9 -13.60 -8.37 -6.11
CA ASP A 9 -14.09 -7.25 -5.30
C ASP A 9 -15.63 -7.11 -5.26
N GLU A 10 -16.40 -8.14 -5.61
CA GLU A 10 -17.87 -8.01 -5.72
C GLU A 10 -18.60 -7.80 -4.39
N GLN A 11 -17.91 -7.71 -3.24
CA GLN A 11 -18.54 -7.51 -1.92
C GLN A 11 -17.82 -6.56 -0.98
N GLU A 12 -16.83 -5.79 -1.43
CA GLU A 12 -16.23 -4.79 -0.55
C GLU A 12 -17.17 -3.58 -0.37
N PRO A 13 -17.40 -3.12 0.87
CA PRO A 13 -18.24 -1.94 1.10
C PRO A 13 -17.58 -0.73 0.46
N LEU A 14 -18.26 -0.12 -0.49
CA LEU A 14 -17.85 1.12 -1.12
C LEU A 14 -18.32 2.30 -0.24
N LEU A 15 -17.40 3.22 0.06
CA LEU A 15 -17.62 4.37 0.90
C LEU A 15 -17.72 5.65 0.08
N THR A 16 -18.64 6.55 0.46
CA THR A 16 -18.73 7.86 -0.18
C THR A 16 -17.59 8.77 0.25
N ILE A 17 -17.28 9.80 -0.55
CA ILE A 17 -16.26 10.81 -0.22
C ILE A 17 -16.50 11.47 1.15
N GLY A 18 -17.77 11.71 1.53
CA GLY A 18 -18.13 12.27 2.83
C GLY A 18 -17.76 11.36 3.99
N THR A 19 -18.05 10.08 3.86
CA THR A 19 -17.70 9.06 4.86
C THR A 19 -16.20 8.93 5.03
N VAL A 20 -15.46 8.84 3.91
CA VAL A 20 -14.00 8.73 3.93
C VAL A 20 -13.33 9.99 4.51
N ALA A 21 -13.83 11.17 4.15
CA ALA A 21 -13.36 12.44 4.70
C ALA A 21 -13.50 12.48 6.23
N GLN A 22 -14.64 12.05 6.74
CA GLN A 22 -14.88 11.97 8.18
C GLN A 22 -13.99 10.93 8.86
N MET A 23 -13.84 9.73 8.28
CA MET A 23 -13.00 8.66 8.84
C MET A 23 -11.52 9.03 8.95
N LEU A 24 -11.02 9.85 8.02
CA LEU A 24 -9.60 10.23 7.94
C LEU A 24 -9.32 11.62 8.49
N ASP A 25 -10.34 12.30 9.02
CA ASP A 25 -10.26 13.69 9.47
C ASP A 25 -9.68 14.59 8.36
N LEU A 26 -10.25 14.48 7.17
CA LEU A 26 -9.87 15.24 5.98
C LEU A 26 -11.05 16.07 5.47
N HIS A 27 -10.72 17.17 4.81
CA HIS A 27 -11.70 17.87 3.99
C HIS A 27 -11.90 17.14 2.66
N GLN A 28 -13.15 17.06 2.15
CA GLN A 28 -13.43 16.40 0.86
C GLN A 28 -12.61 16.97 -0.30
N GLN A 29 -12.29 18.26 -0.27
CA GLN A 29 -11.44 18.90 -1.26
C GLN A 29 -10.01 18.34 -1.27
N THR A 30 -9.50 17.92 -0.11
CA THR A 30 -8.19 17.24 -0.02
C THR A 30 -8.22 15.88 -0.71
N LEU A 31 -9.31 15.12 -0.53
CA LEU A 31 -9.50 13.84 -1.23
C LEU A 31 -9.58 14.01 -2.75
N ARG A 32 -10.28 15.06 -3.23
CA ARG A 32 -10.33 15.40 -4.66
C ARG A 32 -8.95 15.75 -5.21
N LYS A 33 -8.16 16.51 -4.44
CA LYS A 33 -6.78 16.83 -4.83
C LYS A 33 -5.93 15.57 -4.94
N TYR A 34 -6.07 14.61 -4.03
CA TYR A 34 -5.34 13.34 -4.12
C TYR A 34 -5.75 12.51 -5.36
N GLU A 35 -7.02 12.57 -5.75
CA GLU A 35 -7.50 11.97 -7.01
C GLU A 35 -6.92 12.69 -8.22
N GLU A 36 -6.92 14.04 -8.25
CA GLU A 36 -6.35 14.86 -9.33
C GLU A 36 -4.85 14.60 -9.53
N GLU A 37 -4.12 14.39 -8.44
CA GLU A 37 -2.69 14.01 -8.44
C GLU A 37 -2.45 12.52 -8.75
N GLY A 38 -3.52 11.74 -9.01
CA GLY A 38 -3.42 10.31 -9.34
C GLY A 38 -2.99 9.41 -8.18
N LEU A 39 -3.01 9.92 -6.94
CA LEU A 39 -2.61 9.15 -5.76
C LEU A 39 -3.67 8.13 -5.33
N VAL A 40 -4.92 8.36 -5.68
CA VAL A 40 -6.06 7.46 -5.45
C VAL A 40 -7.01 7.53 -6.65
N SER A 41 -7.70 6.44 -6.94
CA SER A 41 -8.60 6.35 -8.09
C SER A 41 -9.91 5.67 -7.66
N PRO A 42 -10.84 6.43 -7.02
CA PRO A 42 -12.12 5.89 -6.62
C PRO A 42 -12.98 5.51 -7.82
N ASP A 43 -13.79 4.48 -7.67
CA ASP A 43 -14.80 4.13 -8.64
C ASP A 43 -15.91 5.19 -8.67
N ARG A 44 -16.74 5.16 -9.72
CA ARG A 44 -17.90 6.03 -9.84
C ARG A 44 -19.17 5.22 -10.07
N THR A 45 -20.22 5.56 -9.36
CA THR A 45 -21.57 5.03 -9.66
C THR A 45 -22.04 5.52 -11.04
N GLU A 46 -23.10 4.92 -11.58
CA GLU A 46 -23.75 5.40 -12.80
C GLU A 46 -24.17 6.88 -12.71
N GLY A 47 -24.51 7.37 -11.51
CA GLY A 47 -24.82 8.79 -11.24
C GLY A 47 -23.58 9.67 -11.02
N GLY A 48 -22.35 9.17 -11.23
CA GLY A 48 -21.12 9.93 -11.13
C GLY A 48 -20.60 10.15 -9.69
N THR A 49 -21.23 9.54 -8.68
CA THR A 49 -20.78 9.64 -7.28
C THR A 49 -19.51 8.83 -7.06
N ARG A 50 -18.49 9.45 -6.41
CA ARG A 50 -17.23 8.79 -6.04
C ARG A 50 -17.47 7.75 -4.96
N MET A 51 -16.94 6.55 -5.20
CA MET A 51 -17.03 5.42 -4.27
C MET A 51 -15.64 4.87 -4.03
N TYR A 52 -15.23 4.86 -2.77
CA TYR A 52 -13.91 4.43 -2.33
C TYR A 52 -13.97 3.00 -1.81
N SER A 53 -13.13 2.14 -2.34
CA SER A 53 -12.93 0.78 -1.84
C SER A 53 -12.16 0.80 -0.50
N ARG A 54 -12.12 -0.35 0.16
CA ARG A 54 -11.30 -0.53 1.36
C ARG A 54 -9.82 -0.27 1.06
N ASN A 55 -9.35 -0.71 -0.09
CA ASN A 55 -7.97 -0.48 -0.54
C ASN A 55 -7.67 1.00 -0.75
N ASP A 56 -8.62 1.77 -1.28
CA ASP A 56 -8.48 3.22 -1.41
C ASP A 56 -8.36 3.89 -0.05
N VAL A 57 -9.14 3.47 0.93
CA VAL A 57 -9.07 4.01 2.30
C VAL A 57 -7.72 3.69 2.96
N GLU A 58 -7.21 2.46 2.80
CA GLU A 58 -5.88 2.11 3.32
C GLU A 58 -4.77 2.92 2.62
N ARG A 59 -4.86 3.09 1.30
CA ARG A 59 -3.93 3.94 0.54
C ARG A 59 -3.97 5.40 1.02
N LEU A 60 -5.16 5.95 1.26
CA LEU A 60 -5.35 7.29 1.81
C LEU A 60 -4.77 7.44 3.22
N ARG A 61 -4.88 6.43 4.09
CA ARG A 61 -4.23 6.44 5.41
C ARG A 61 -2.73 6.60 5.30
N VAL A 62 -2.10 5.89 4.37
CA VAL A 62 -0.66 6.00 4.12
C VAL A 62 -0.30 7.39 3.61
N ILE A 63 -1.09 7.96 2.68
CA ILE A 63 -0.87 9.33 2.18
C ILE A 63 -0.94 10.35 3.32
N VAL A 64 -1.96 10.25 4.17
CA VAL A 64 -2.12 11.15 5.33
C VAL A 64 -0.93 11.04 6.27
N SER A 65 -0.49 9.83 6.59
CA SER A 65 0.67 9.65 7.47
C SER A 65 1.96 10.21 6.84
N LEU A 66 2.22 9.92 5.57
CA LEU A 66 3.40 10.47 4.88
C LEU A 66 3.38 12.00 4.84
N THR A 67 2.22 12.60 4.58
CA THR A 67 2.12 14.05 4.44
C THR A 67 2.06 14.80 5.76
N ARG A 68 1.22 14.35 6.71
CA ARG A 68 1.00 15.07 7.99
C ARG A 68 2.05 14.75 9.05
N GLU A 69 2.43 13.47 9.18
CA GLU A 69 3.34 13.04 10.24
C GLU A 69 4.81 13.15 9.82
N LEU A 70 5.11 12.81 8.55
CA LEU A 70 6.48 12.79 8.02
C LEU A 70 6.82 14.01 7.18
N GLY A 71 5.86 14.89 6.89
CA GLY A 71 6.09 16.11 6.12
C GLY A 71 6.46 15.87 4.65
N VAL A 72 6.16 14.70 4.09
CA VAL A 72 6.44 14.38 2.69
C VAL A 72 5.46 15.14 1.80
N ASN A 73 5.94 15.84 0.77
CA ASN A 73 5.06 16.47 -0.21
C ASN A 73 4.42 15.43 -1.14
N LEU A 74 3.37 15.81 -1.89
CA LEU A 74 2.62 14.89 -2.74
C LEU A 74 3.47 14.24 -3.82
N ALA A 75 4.43 14.96 -4.41
CA ALA A 75 5.37 14.41 -5.38
C ALA A 75 6.24 13.31 -4.75
N GLY A 76 6.69 13.50 -3.50
CA GLY A 76 7.41 12.48 -2.75
C GLY A 76 6.55 11.25 -2.44
N VAL A 77 5.27 11.44 -2.13
CA VAL A 77 4.31 10.34 -1.93
C VAL A 77 4.16 9.52 -3.22
N GLU A 78 4.03 10.18 -4.37
CA GLU A 78 3.96 9.51 -5.67
C GLU A 78 5.21 8.65 -5.93
N VAL A 79 6.40 9.19 -5.70
CA VAL A 79 7.67 8.45 -5.84
C VAL A 79 7.69 7.23 -4.92
N ILE A 80 7.29 7.38 -3.65
CA ILE A 80 7.23 6.28 -2.67
C ILE A 80 6.29 5.18 -3.15
N PHE A 81 5.11 5.53 -3.66
CA PHE A 81 4.16 4.54 -4.16
C PHE A 81 4.69 3.82 -5.41
N ARG A 82 5.30 4.54 -6.34
CA ARG A 82 5.90 3.95 -7.53
C ARG A 82 7.04 2.97 -7.18
N MET A 83 7.90 3.36 -6.25
CA MET A 83 8.96 2.47 -5.76
C MET A 83 8.39 1.23 -5.08
N ARG A 84 7.33 1.37 -4.30
CA ARG A 84 6.64 0.25 -3.66
C ARG A 84 6.05 -0.72 -4.69
N GLU A 85 5.38 -0.21 -5.71
CA GLU A 85 4.82 -1.01 -6.80
C GLU A 85 5.92 -1.81 -7.54
N GLN A 86 7.08 -1.19 -7.78
CA GLN A 86 8.25 -1.86 -8.36
C GLN A 86 8.79 -2.98 -7.46
N LEU A 87 8.88 -2.74 -6.16
CA LEU A 87 9.32 -3.76 -5.19
C LEU A 87 8.34 -4.94 -5.12
N GLU A 88 7.04 -4.69 -5.13
CA GLU A 88 6.03 -5.75 -5.16
C GLU A 88 6.08 -6.56 -6.47
N GLU A 89 6.37 -5.93 -7.59
CA GLU A 89 6.56 -6.61 -8.87
C GLU A 89 7.83 -7.48 -8.85
N MET A 90 8.94 -6.95 -8.35
CA MET A 90 10.18 -7.72 -8.19
C MET A 90 9.98 -8.93 -7.26
N LYS A 91 9.23 -8.75 -6.16
CA LYS A 91 8.87 -9.83 -5.24
C LYS A 91 8.06 -10.92 -5.96
N ARG A 92 7.04 -10.53 -6.72
CA ARG A 92 6.25 -11.50 -7.51
C ARG A 92 7.10 -12.27 -8.50
N MET A 93 8.01 -11.60 -9.20
CA MET A 93 8.95 -12.27 -10.12
C MET A 93 9.85 -13.26 -9.38
N LEU A 94 10.38 -12.86 -8.22
CA LEU A 94 11.20 -13.75 -7.40
C LEU A 94 10.43 -14.98 -6.94
N ASP A 95 9.18 -14.80 -6.46
CA ASP A 95 8.32 -15.91 -6.04
C ASP A 95 8.05 -16.87 -7.19
N LEU A 96 7.81 -16.37 -8.41
CA LEU A 96 7.63 -17.19 -9.60
C LEU A 96 8.90 -18.00 -9.93
N ILE A 97 10.07 -17.38 -9.84
CA ILE A 97 11.36 -18.07 -10.08
C ILE A 97 11.57 -19.16 -9.02
N LEU A 98 11.32 -18.84 -7.75
CA LEU A 98 11.47 -19.81 -6.66
C LEU A 98 10.53 -21.02 -6.81
N GLN A 99 9.33 -20.82 -7.35
CA GLN A 99 8.40 -21.91 -7.64
C GLN A 99 8.87 -22.85 -8.75
N GLN A 100 9.74 -22.38 -9.64
CA GLN A 100 10.32 -23.19 -10.74
C GLN A 100 11.52 -24.04 -10.29
N LEU A 101 12.09 -23.76 -9.10
CA LEU A 101 13.25 -24.46 -8.60
C LEU A 101 12.90 -25.78 -7.91
N ASP A 102 13.78 -26.76 -8.04
CA ASP A 102 13.70 -28.01 -7.29
C ASP A 102 13.68 -27.73 -5.76
N PRO A 103 12.93 -28.51 -4.97
CA PRO A 103 12.77 -28.27 -3.54
C PRO A 103 14.06 -28.04 -2.76
N PRO A 104 15.14 -28.83 -2.92
CA PRO A 104 16.39 -28.61 -2.17
C PRO A 104 17.08 -27.30 -2.55
N VAL A 105 17.07 -26.93 -3.83
CA VAL A 105 17.67 -25.68 -4.32
C VAL A 105 16.87 -24.49 -3.81
N ARG A 106 15.55 -24.56 -3.84
CA ARG A 106 14.66 -23.53 -3.32
C ARG A 106 14.88 -23.28 -1.83
N GLU A 107 14.98 -24.34 -1.01
CA GLU A 107 15.24 -24.21 0.44
C GLU A 107 16.60 -23.56 0.71
N GLN A 108 17.62 -23.94 -0.04
CA GLN A 108 18.94 -23.33 0.10
C GLN A 108 18.89 -21.83 -0.25
N MET A 109 18.19 -21.46 -1.32
CA MET A 109 18.05 -20.07 -1.74
C MET A 109 17.25 -19.24 -0.73
N LEU A 110 16.15 -19.80 -0.20
CA LEU A 110 15.36 -19.16 0.86
C LEU A 110 16.15 -18.98 2.15
N SER A 111 17.07 -19.91 2.48
CA SER A 111 17.93 -19.78 3.66
C SER A 111 18.92 -18.61 3.50
N VAL A 112 19.47 -18.43 2.31
CA VAL A 112 20.35 -17.29 1.99
C VAL A 112 19.58 -15.97 2.06
N LEU A 113 18.38 -15.90 1.47
CA LEU A 113 17.53 -14.71 1.50
C LEU A 113 17.09 -14.33 2.91
N ARG A 114 16.81 -15.31 3.78
CA ARG A 114 16.50 -15.07 5.20
C ARG A 114 17.72 -14.61 6.01
N GLY A 115 18.92 -15.04 5.64
CA GLY A 115 20.17 -14.66 6.31
C GLY A 115 20.71 -13.29 5.87
N THR A 116 20.32 -12.79 4.72
CA THR A 116 20.53 -11.40 4.34
C THR A 116 19.49 -10.55 5.07
N GLU A 117 19.85 -10.05 6.25
CA GLU A 117 19.18 -8.88 6.79
C GLU A 117 19.32 -7.76 5.75
N PHE A 118 18.29 -7.55 4.93
CA PHE A 118 18.04 -6.25 4.34
C PHE A 118 17.67 -5.31 5.49
N GLY A 119 18.62 -5.17 6.42
CA GLY A 119 18.55 -4.20 7.49
C GLY A 119 18.57 -2.84 6.83
N LEU A 120 17.42 -2.20 6.75
CA LEU A 120 17.39 -0.75 6.78
C LEU A 120 18.28 -0.38 7.96
N VAL A 121 19.48 0.14 7.66
CA VAL A 121 20.44 0.62 8.66
C VAL A 121 19.63 1.44 9.68
N PRO A 122 19.63 1.09 10.96
CA PRO A 122 18.94 1.89 11.94
C PRO A 122 19.64 3.25 11.97
N THR A 123 19.07 4.22 11.25
CA THR A 123 19.51 5.60 11.40
C THR A 123 19.20 5.96 12.84
N LYS A 124 20.24 6.25 13.61
CA LYS A 124 20.19 6.78 14.99
C LYS A 124 19.53 8.18 14.99
N ARG A 125 18.37 8.33 14.42
CA ARG A 125 17.59 9.56 14.45
C ARG A 125 16.15 9.23 14.79
N THR A 126 15.80 9.53 16.05
CA THR A 126 14.46 9.88 16.54
C THR A 126 13.28 9.08 15.97
N GLY A 127 12.67 8.23 16.79
CA GLY A 127 11.26 7.74 16.79
C GLY A 127 10.52 7.43 15.47
N THR A 128 10.86 8.13 14.41
CA THR A 128 10.21 8.13 13.10
C THR A 128 10.43 6.81 12.30
N GLY A 129 11.56 6.13 12.53
CA GLY A 129 11.88 4.88 11.83
C GLY A 129 10.96 3.71 12.21
N LEU A 130 10.49 3.67 13.47
CA LEU A 130 9.54 2.66 13.94
C LEU A 130 8.15 2.87 13.35
N VAL A 131 7.73 4.12 13.18
CA VAL A 131 6.45 4.47 12.58
C VAL A 131 6.44 4.07 11.10
N LEU A 132 7.49 4.40 10.36
CA LEU A 132 7.60 4.05 8.95
C LEU A 132 7.59 2.53 8.74
N HIS A 133 8.32 1.76 9.57
CA HIS A 133 8.34 0.31 9.51
C HIS A 133 6.97 -0.31 9.82
N SER A 134 6.23 0.21 10.82
CA SER A 134 4.90 -0.27 11.15
C SER A 134 3.88 0.07 10.06
N LEU A 135 3.95 1.26 9.49
CA LEU A 135 3.09 1.71 8.39
C LEU A 135 3.33 0.92 7.11
N LEU A 136 4.60 0.69 6.76
CA LEU A 136 4.97 -0.14 5.62
C LEU A 136 4.51 -1.60 5.81
N ARG A 137 4.64 -2.15 7.01
CA ARG A 137 4.17 -3.51 7.33
C ARG A 137 2.65 -3.62 7.21
N THR A 138 1.90 -2.67 7.76
CA THR A 138 0.42 -2.64 7.65
C THR A 138 0.00 -2.45 6.19
N ALA A 139 0.68 -1.59 5.45
CA ALA A 139 0.43 -1.34 4.05
C ALA A 139 0.84 -2.52 3.13
N MET A 140 1.75 -3.40 3.58
CA MET A 140 2.18 -4.61 2.86
C MET A 140 1.32 -5.84 3.14
N GLY A 141 0.22 -5.70 3.91
CA GLY A 141 -0.77 -6.76 4.10
C GLY A 141 -0.34 -7.90 5.02
N GLU A 142 0.76 -7.77 5.77
CA GLU A 142 1.13 -8.76 6.78
C GLU A 142 0.16 -8.68 7.97
N ARG A 143 -0.92 -9.46 7.89
CA ARG A 143 -1.82 -9.68 9.03
C ARG A 143 -1.01 -10.34 10.15
N LYS A 144 -1.04 -9.76 11.35
CA LYS A 144 -0.61 -10.45 12.57
C LYS A 144 -1.31 -11.81 12.62
N GLY A 145 -0.55 -12.88 12.45
CA GLY A 145 -1.04 -14.22 12.78
C GLY A 145 -1.49 -14.21 14.24
N LYS A 146 -2.78 -14.44 14.47
CA LYS A 146 -3.29 -14.77 15.79
C LYS A 146 -2.54 -16.02 16.24
N LYS A 147 -1.69 -15.89 17.26
CA LYS A 147 -1.29 -17.03 18.08
C LYS A 147 -2.45 -17.27 19.05
N GLU A 148 -3.13 -18.40 18.87
CA GLU A 148 -3.80 -19.08 19.97
C GLU A 148 -2.76 -19.68 20.90
#